data_a0a88cdf2a3735d250f96ee0a5f217c2
#
_entry.id   a0a88cdf2a3735d250f96ee0a5f217c2
#
_cell.length_a   1.000
_cell.length_b   1.000
_cell.length_c   1.000
_cell.angle_alpha   90.00
_cell.angle_beta   90.00
_cell.angle_gamma   90.00
#
_symmetry.space_group_name_H-M   'P 1'
#
loop_
_entity.id
_entity.type
_entity.pdbx_description
1 polymer ?
#
loop_
_entity_poly.entity_id
_entity_poly.type
_entity_poly.pdbx_seq_one_letter_code
_entity_poly.pdbx_strand_id
1 'polypeptide(L)'
;MADSSFSIGINRPKAVVFDTDNTLYPYDFAHSAAMKAVQSKAMSLLNITSQEFDKAFDQARSDVKKKLGNTASSHSRLLYFQKTIENLGLGTRILLTLDLEQTYWRFFLINLRLFPGIKDFICQLKSDGVITANITDLTAQIQFRKLVYLGLDEYFDYVVTSEEAGRDKPDKAPFDMILSKIGVDPSDVWMIGDDPINDIEGAVRAGMIPVQKLHSGVIVSEVINEKKGYSFEEFSKLLDIYCLLP
;
A
#
# COMPACT_ATOMS: atom_id res chain seq x y z
N MET A 1 1.99 5.28 -29.70
CA MET A 1 0.67 5.92 -29.86
C MET A 1 0.22 6.24 -28.44
N ALA A 2 0.06 7.51 -28.11
CA ALA A 2 -0.43 7.91 -26.78
C ALA A 2 -1.84 7.35 -26.62
N ASP A 3 -2.06 6.67 -25.49
CA ASP A 3 -3.34 6.03 -25.19
C ASP A 3 -4.42 7.12 -25.08
N SER A 4 -5.37 7.11 -26.01
CA SER A 4 -6.38 8.16 -26.21
C SER A 4 -7.45 8.25 -25.10
N SER A 5 -7.29 7.50 -24.00
CA SER A 5 -8.24 7.46 -22.89
C SER A 5 -8.12 8.65 -21.92
N PHE A 6 -6.97 9.33 -21.88
CA PHE A 6 -6.72 10.47 -21.00
C PHE A 6 -7.18 11.85 -21.53
N SER A 7 -7.68 11.93 -22.75
CA SER A 7 -7.79 13.21 -23.45
C SER A 7 -9.14 13.94 -23.38
N ILE A 8 -10.08 13.53 -22.52
CA ILE A 8 -11.39 14.19 -22.45
C ILE A 8 -11.73 14.56 -21.00
N GLY A 9 -11.47 15.83 -20.65
CA GLY A 9 -12.12 16.49 -19.50
C GLY A 9 -11.41 16.40 -18.14
N ILE A 10 -10.10 16.09 -18.08
CA ILE A 10 -9.36 16.16 -16.82
C ILE A 10 -8.67 17.51 -16.72
N ASN A 11 -8.84 18.14 -15.56
CA ASN A 11 -8.02 19.28 -15.14
C ASN A 11 -6.84 18.78 -14.28
N ARG A 12 -5.82 19.62 -14.14
CA ARG A 12 -4.77 19.37 -13.16
C ARG A 12 -5.38 19.25 -11.76
N PRO A 13 -4.98 18.24 -10.97
CA PRO A 13 -5.46 18.12 -9.61
C PRO A 13 -4.86 19.20 -8.71
N LYS A 14 -5.59 19.61 -7.68
CA LYS A 14 -5.04 20.45 -6.60
C LYS A 14 -4.35 19.63 -5.52
N ALA A 15 -4.67 18.34 -5.44
CA ALA A 15 -4.00 17.38 -4.58
C ALA A 15 -3.94 15.99 -5.23
N VAL A 16 -2.90 15.24 -4.91
CA VAL A 16 -2.74 13.83 -5.31
C VAL A 16 -2.50 12.98 -4.08
N VAL A 17 -3.36 12.01 -3.88
CA VAL A 17 -3.28 11.03 -2.79
C VAL A 17 -2.79 9.71 -3.38
N PHE A 18 -1.77 9.12 -2.76
CA PHE A 18 -1.16 7.87 -3.19
C PHE A 18 -1.46 6.76 -2.18
N ASP A 19 -1.76 5.57 -2.66
CA ASP A 19 -1.54 4.35 -1.91
C ASP A 19 -0.05 4.01 -1.85
N THR A 20 0.34 3.01 -1.06
CA THR A 20 1.75 2.64 -0.86
C THR A 20 2.13 1.32 -1.52
N ASP A 21 1.50 0.21 -1.10
CA ASP A 21 1.88 -1.15 -1.48
C ASP A 21 1.40 -1.45 -2.92
N ASN A 22 2.27 -1.93 -3.81
CA ASN A 22 2.01 -2.10 -5.25
C ASN A 22 1.72 -0.82 -6.05
N THR A 23 1.62 0.32 -5.39
CA THR A 23 1.46 1.63 -6.02
C THR A 23 2.80 2.36 -6.11
N LEU A 24 3.52 2.50 -5.01
CA LEU A 24 4.85 3.15 -5.00
C LEU A 24 5.98 2.16 -5.28
N TYR A 25 5.81 0.90 -4.95
CA TYR A 25 6.79 -0.17 -5.12
C TYR A 25 6.11 -1.54 -5.26
N PRO A 26 6.77 -2.54 -5.90
CA PRO A 26 6.23 -3.90 -6.00
C PRO A 26 6.33 -4.62 -4.65
N TYR A 27 5.19 -4.88 -4.01
CA TYR A 27 5.11 -5.50 -2.68
C TYR A 27 5.66 -6.93 -2.65
N ASP A 28 5.31 -7.76 -3.62
CA ASP A 28 5.61 -9.20 -3.60
C ASP A 28 7.10 -9.51 -3.57
N PHE A 29 7.91 -8.68 -4.21
CA PHE A 29 9.36 -8.86 -4.21
C PHE A 29 9.94 -8.74 -2.79
N ALA A 30 9.59 -7.67 -2.07
CA ALA A 30 10.05 -7.44 -0.70
C ALA A 30 9.45 -8.46 0.27
N HIS A 31 8.16 -8.79 0.10
CA HIS A 31 7.47 -9.78 0.91
C HIS A 31 8.08 -11.18 0.79
N SER A 32 8.33 -11.64 -0.43
CA SER A 32 8.93 -12.95 -0.67
C SER A 32 10.33 -13.06 -0.08
N ALA A 33 11.17 -12.03 -0.22
CA ALA A 33 12.49 -11.99 0.40
C ALA A 33 12.41 -12.07 1.94
N ALA A 34 11.48 -11.33 2.54
CA ALA A 34 11.25 -11.34 3.98
C ALA A 34 10.75 -12.69 4.47
N MET A 35 9.76 -13.28 3.81
CA MET A 35 9.23 -14.60 4.18
C MET A 35 10.28 -15.70 4.08
N LYS A 36 11.10 -15.69 3.03
CA LYS A 36 12.22 -16.65 2.87
C LYS A 36 13.21 -16.56 4.03
N ALA A 37 13.55 -15.35 4.48
CA ALA A 37 14.45 -15.16 5.60
C ALA A 37 13.84 -15.66 6.93
N VAL A 38 12.57 -15.35 7.18
CA VAL A 38 11.86 -15.84 8.37
C VAL A 38 11.71 -17.35 8.37
N GLN A 39 11.30 -17.93 7.25
CA GLN A 39 11.15 -19.39 7.10
C GLN A 39 12.47 -20.11 7.39
N SER A 40 13.57 -19.66 6.75
CA SER A 40 14.89 -20.24 6.98
C SER A 40 15.32 -20.18 8.45
N LYS A 41 15.02 -19.06 9.12
CA LYS A 41 15.32 -18.88 10.54
C LYS A 41 14.45 -19.80 11.42
N ALA A 42 13.15 -19.85 11.17
CA ALA A 42 12.23 -20.71 11.93
C ALA A 42 12.61 -22.19 11.78
N MET A 43 12.91 -22.64 10.57
CA MET A 43 13.37 -24.02 10.32
C MET A 43 14.64 -24.36 11.12
N SER A 44 15.62 -23.46 11.13
CA SER A 44 16.87 -23.66 11.87
C SER A 44 16.68 -23.68 13.39
N LEU A 45 15.80 -22.82 13.92
CA LEU A 45 15.60 -22.70 15.38
C LEU A 45 14.66 -23.74 15.96
N LEU A 46 13.68 -24.20 15.17
CA LEU A 46 12.59 -25.05 15.64
C LEU A 46 12.73 -26.50 15.14
N ASN A 47 13.68 -26.77 14.24
CA ASN A 47 13.84 -28.07 13.58
C ASN A 47 12.54 -28.56 12.90
N ILE A 48 11.88 -27.66 12.18
CA ILE A 48 10.66 -27.91 11.41
C ILE A 48 10.95 -27.82 9.90
N THR A 49 10.07 -28.36 9.09
CA THR A 49 10.13 -28.25 7.63
C THR A 49 9.52 -26.92 7.15
N SER A 50 9.82 -26.53 5.91
CA SER A 50 9.19 -25.38 5.26
C SER A 50 7.66 -25.55 5.16
N GLN A 51 7.21 -26.76 4.83
CA GLN A 51 5.77 -27.06 4.70
C GLN A 51 5.01 -26.91 6.03
N GLU A 52 5.61 -27.34 7.14
CA GLU A 52 5.03 -27.14 8.48
C GLU A 52 4.93 -25.67 8.83
N PHE A 53 5.99 -24.89 8.54
CA PHE A 53 5.97 -23.45 8.77
C PHE A 53 4.89 -22.76 7.92
N ASP A 54 4.86 -23.01 6.61
CA ASP A 54 3.93 -22.36 5.68
C ASP A 54 2.48 -22.66 6.06
N LYS A 55 2.16 -23.92 6.35
CA LYS A 55 0.82 -24.32 6.80
C LYS A 55 0.41 -23.59 8.09
N ALA A 56 1.32 -23.52 9.06
CA ALA A 56 1.06 -22.84 10.33
C ALA A 56 0.90 -21.33 10.14
N PHE A 57 1.69 -20.72 9.26
CA PHE A 57 1.63 -19.30 8.94
C PHE A 57 0.35 -18.91 8.18
N ASP A 58 -0.04 -19.67 7.16
CA ASP A 58 -1.25 -19.40 6.39
C ASP A 58 -2.50 -19.49 7.26
N GLN A 59 -2.56 -20.51 8.13
CA GLN A 59 -3.64 -20.63 9.11
C GLN A 59 -3.62 -19.45 10.09
N ALA A 60 -2.46 -19.07 10.61
CA ALA A 60 -2.32 -17.96 11.53
C ALA A 60 -2.78 -16.61 10.91
N ARG A 61 -2.36 -16.34 9.67
CA ARG A 61 -2.78 -15.17 8.91
C ARG A 61 -4.29 -15.13 8.70
N SER A 62 -4.88 -16.24 8.31
CA SER A 62 -6.33 -16.36 8.13
C SER A 62 -7.10 -16.10 9.43
N ASP A 63 -6.68 -16.72 10.53
CA ASP A 63 -7.33 -16.58 11.84
C ASP A 63 -7.27 -15.14 12.37
N VAL A 64 -6.10 -14.48 12.26
CA VAL A 64 -5.91 -13.10 12.69
C VAL A 64 -6.76 -12.15 11.86
N LYS A 65 -6.75 -12.29 10.53
CA LYS A 65 -7.60 -11.47 9.65
C LYS A 65 -9.07 -11.65 9.93
N LYS A 66 -9.53 -12.89 10.08
CA LYS A 66 -10.93 -13.19 10.41
C LYS A 66 -11.36 -12.59 11.75
N LYS A 67 -10.46 -12.61 12.75
CA LYS A 67 -10.75 -12.12 14.11
C LYS A 67 -10.76 -10.61 14.19
N LEU A 68 -9.82 -9.94 13.52
CA LEU A 68 -9.60 -8.49 13.64
C LEU A 68 -10.29 -7.68 12.54
N GLY A 69 -10.75 -8.33 11.46
CA GLY A 69 -11.48 -7.67 10.38
C GLY A 69 -10.65 -6.61 9.65
N ASN A 70 -11.33 -5.58 9.16
CA ASN A 70 -10.73 -4.49 8.38
C ASN A 70 -10.12 -3.43 9.31
N THR A 71 -9.00 -3.75 9.93
CA THR A 71 -8.27 -2.86 10.83
C THR A 71 -6.76 -3.02 10.63
N ALA A 72 -5.97 -1.99 10.95
CA ALA A 72 -4.51 -2.03 10.88
C ALA A 72 -3.89 -3.26 11.59
N SER A 73 -4.47 -3.66 12.72
CA SER A 73 -3.99 -4.81 13.50
C SER A 73 -4.20 -6.14 12.79
N SER A 74 -5.15 -6.24 11.85
CA SER A 74 -5.38 -7.44 11.05
C SER A 74 -4.20 -7.79 10.13
N HIS A 75 -3.32 -6.82 9.87
CA HIS A 75 -2.11 -6.95 9.07
C HIS A 75 -0.83 -7.12 9.91
N SER A 76 -0.94 -7.23 11.24
CA SER A 76 0.21 -7.32 12.15
C SER A 76 1.04 -8.57 11.94
N ARG A 77 2.28 -8.41 11.46
CA ARG A 77 3.24 -9.51 11.32
C ARG A 77 3.60 -10.13 12.66
N LEU A 78 3.63 -9.31 13.72
CA LEU A 78 3.85 -9.80 15.08
C LEU A 78 2.78 -10.81 15.49
N LEU A 79 1.50 -10.48 15.26
CA LEU A 79 0.38 -11.38 15.59
C LEU A 79 0.37 -12.63 14.68
N TYR A 80 0.76 -12.49 13.42
CA TYR A 80 0.88 -13.64 12.52
C TYR A 80 1.95 -14.61 13.04
N PHE A 81 3.13 -14.14 13.38
CA PHE A 81 4.20 -15.02 13.89
C PHE A 81 3.89 -15.56 15.28
N GLN A 82 3.29 -14.77 16.16
CA GLN A 82 2.79 -15.28 17.44
C GLN A 82 1.86 -16.48 17.21
N LYS A 83 0.85 -16.30 16.38
CA LYS A 83 -0.14 -17.34 16.09
C LYS A 83 0.47 -18.53 15.34
N THR A 84 1.46 -18.30 14.48
CA THR A 84 2.22 -19.36 13.81
C THR A 84 2.92 -20.26 14.81
N ILE A 85 3.62 -19.69 15.80
CA ILE A 85 4.33 -20.44 16.83
C ILE A 85 3.33 -21.21 17.74
N GLU A 86 2.19 -20.60 18.04
CA GLU A 86 1.10 -21.27 18.78
C GLU A 86 0.52 -22.45 17.99
N ASN A 87 0.29 -22.30 16.68
CA ASN A 87 -0.19 -23.36 15.79
C ASN A 87 0.80 -24.53 15.65
N LEU A 88 2.09 -24.27 15.86
CA LEU A 88 3.14 -25.29 15.95
C LEU A 88 3.19 -26.01 17.32
N GLY A 89 2.30 -25.66 18.25
CA GLY A 89 2.23 -26.27 19.59
C GLY A 89 3.27 -25.78 20.58
N LEU A 90 3.94 -24.66 20.30
CA LEU A 90 5.06 -24.16 21.10
C LEU A 90 4.68 -23.07 22.12
N GLY A 91 3.39 -22.71 22.19
CA GLY A 91 2.91 -21.55 22.95
C GLY A 91 3.41 -20.22 22.37
N THR A 92 3.27 -19.11 23.09
CA THR A 92 3.53 -17.77 22.51
C THR A 92 5.01 -17.50 22.22
N ARG A 93 5.97 -18.02 23.00
CA ARG A 93 7.42 -17.84 22.80
C ARG A 93 7.80 -16.40 22.44
N ILE A 94 7.58 -15.46 23.36
CA ILE A 94 7.67 -14.00 23.14
C ILE A 94 8.96 -13.58 22.42
N LEU A 95 10.14 -14.02 22.88
CA LEU A 95 11.42 -13.64 22.29
C LEU A 95 11.52 -14.13 20.82
N LEU A 96 11.12 -15.36 20.55
CA LEU A 96 11.14 -15.93 19.21
C LEU A 96 10.15 -15.19 18.28
N THR A 97 8.96 -14.86 18.79
CA THR A 97 7.95 -14.09 18.04
C THR A 97 8.48 -12.74 17.59
N LEU A 98 9.10 -12.00 18.52
CA LEU A 98 9.73 -10.71 18.23
C LEU A 98 10.89 -10.85 17.24
N ASP A 99 11.71 -11.88 17.39
CA ASP A 99 12.86 -12.10 16.51
C ASP A 99 12.44 -12.46 15.06
N LEU A 100 11.37 -13.23 14.87
CA LEU A 100 10.81 -13.50 13.55
C LEU A 100 10.20 -12.23 12.93
N GLU A 101 9.48 -11.43 13.71
CA GLU A 101 8.90 -10.16 13.25
C GLU A 101 9.99 -9.15 12.83
N GLN A 102 11.03 -8.98 13.65
CA GLN A 102 12.18 -8.13 13.31
C GLN A 102 12.93 -8.64 12.08
N THR A 103 13.08 -9.95 11.94
CA THR A 103 13.67 -10.57 10.75
C THR A 103 12.84 -10.24 9.51
N TYR A 104 11.51 -10.40 9.58
CA TYR A 104 10.61 -10.06 8.49
C TYR A 104 10.79 -8.60 8.04
N TRP A 105 10.62 -7.65 8.96
CA TRP A 105 10.69 -6.22 8.60
C TRP A 105 12.07 -5.79 8.14
N ARG A 106 13.13 -6.33 8.73
CA ARG A 106 14.49 -6.07 8.27
C ARG A 106 14.67 -6.45 6.80
N PHE A 107 14.30 -7.69 6.44
CA PHE A 107 14.46 -8.15 5.05
C PHE A 107 13.46 -7.51 4.12
N PHE A 108 12.26 -7.20 4.57
CA PHE A 108 11.29 -6.46 3.78
C PHE A 108 11.81 -5.07 3.39
N LEU A 109 12.22 -4.28 4.38
CA LEU A 109 12.64 -2.89 4.17
C LEU A 109 13.89 -2.76 3.29
N ILE A 110 14.90 -3.60 3.48
CA ILE A 110 16.12 -3.54 2.64
C ILE A 110 15.89 -3.98 1.19
N ASN A 111 14.79 -4.66 0.91
CA ASN A 111 14.40 -5.09 -0.43
C ASN A 111 13.37 -4.18 -1.10
N LEU A 112 12.98 -3.08 -0.46
CA LEU A 112 12.11 -2.09 -1.09
C LEU A 112 12.80 -1.43 -2.30
N ARG A 113 12.06 -1.28 -3.39
CA ARG A 113 12.52 -0.60 -4.60
C ARG A 113 11.35 0.14 -5.23
N LEU A 114 11.44 1.44 -5.35
CA LEU A 114 10.41 2.25 -6.00
C LEU A 114 10.18 1.81 -7.45
N PHE A 115 8.95 1.96 -7.91
CA PHE A 115 8.70 1.95 -9.35
C PHE A 115 9.44 3.12 -10.02
N PRO A 116 9.97 2.92 -11.24
CA PRO A 116 10.65 3.98 -11.98
C PRO A 116 9.74 5.19 -12.20
N GLY A 117 10.32 6.41 -12.10
CA GLY A 117 9.64 7.67 -12.39
C GLY A 117 8.76 8.23 -11.27
N ILE A 118 8.54 7.49 -10.16
CA ILE A 118 7.66 7.97 -9.07
C ILE A 118 8.19 9.26 -8.41
N LYS A 119 9.49 9.33 -8.14
CA LYS A 119 10.09 10.53 -7.54
C LYS A 119 9.97 11.73 -8.45
N ASP A 120 10.24 11.55 -9.74
CA ASP A 120 10.15 12.63 -10.73
C ASP A 120 8.71 13.15 -10.82
N PHE A 121 7.72 12.25 -10.80
CA PHE A 121 6.31 12.63 -10.81
C PHE A 121 5.93 13.41 -9.54
N ILE A 122 6.30 12.95 -8.35
CA ILE A 122 5.99 13.67 -7.11
C ILE A 122 6.72 15.01 -7.05
N CYS A 123 7.98 15.07 -7.49
CA CYS A 123 8.73 16.33 -7.57
C CYS A 123 8.05 17.34 -8.50
N GLN A 124 7.52 16.91 -9.64
CA GLN A 124 6.77 17.79 -10.54
C GLN A 124 5.48 18.31 -9.89
N LEU A 125 4.71 17.42 -9.23
CA LEU A 125 3.52 17.84 -8.48
C LEU A 125 3.83 18.93 -7.45
N LYS A 126 4.88 18.71 -6.64
CA LYS A 126 5.30 19.68 -5.62
C LYS A 126 5.81 21.00 -6.25
N SER A 127 6.53 20.93 -7.38
CA SER A 127 6.97 22.13 -8.13
C SER A 127 5.79 22.97 -8.61
N ASP A 128 4.68 22.32 -8.97
CA ASP A 128 3.46 22.98 -9.43
C ASP A 128 2.53 23.41 -8.27
N GLY A 129 2.95 23.21 -7.01
CA GLY A 129 2.17 23.56 -5.82
C GLY A 129 1.02 22.61 -5.53
N VAL A 130 1.02 21.41 -6.11
CA VAL A 130 0.01 20.37 -5.86
C VAL A 130 0.31 19.70 -4.52
N ILE A 131 -0.69 19.61 -3.65
CA ILE A 131 -0.58 18.91 -2.36
C ILE A 131 -0.38 17.41 -2.62
N THR A 132 0.61 16.82 -1.97
CA THR A 132 0.90 15.39 -2.07
C THR A 132 0.59 14.70 -0.76
N ALA A 133 -0.18 13.61 -0.82
CA ALA A 133 -0.56 12.88 0.39
C ALA A 133 -0.51 11.37 0.18
N ASN A 134 -0.45 10.62 1.28
CA ASN A 134 -0.45 9.17 1.24
C ASN A 134 -1.56 8.61 2.14
N ILE A 135 -2.30 7.62 1.63
CA ILE A 135 -3.32 6.88 2.35
C ILE A 135 -3.00 5.39 2.26
N THR A 136 -2.82 4.72 3.40
CA THR A 136 -2.27 3.37 3.40
C THR A 136 -2.80 2.52 4.55
N ASP A 137 -2.99 1.23 4.29
CA ASP A 137 -3.39 0.30 5.33
C ASP A 137 -2.17 -0.16 6.15
N LEU A 138 -2.41 -0.61 7.39
CA LEU A 138 -1.41 -1.03 8.38
C LEU A 138 -1.11 0.05 9.44
N THR A 139 -0.18 -0.27 10.36
CA THR A 139 0.22 0.63 11.45
C THR A 139 1.14 1.76 10.96
N ALA A 140 0.98 2.93 11.55
CA ALA A 140 1.75 4.12 11.21
C ALA A 140 3.27 3.88 11.33
N GLN A 141 3.70 3.18 12.39
CA GLN A 141 5.11 2.87 12.61
C GLN A 141 5.73 2.14 11.40
N ILE A 142 5.04 1.17 10.83
CA ILE A 142 5.55 0.38 9.71
C ILE A 142 5.51 1.18 8.42
N GLN A 143 4.41 1.89 8.17
CA GLN A 143 4.28 2.69 6.95
C GLN A 143 5.30 3.84 6.91
N PHE A 144 5.55 4.52 8.03
CA PHE A 144 6.58 5.56 8.09
C PHE A 144 7.98 4.97 7.83
N ARG A 145 8.30 3.79 8.40
CA ARG A 145 9.56 3.10 8.07
C ARG A 145 9.68 2.78 6.58
N LYS A 146 8.61 2.33 5.91
CA LYS A 146 8.62 2.09 4.47
C LYS A 146 8.92 3.37 3.69
N LEU A 147 8.25 4.48 4.01
CA LEU A 147 8.49 5.77 3.36
C LEU A 147 9.94 6.24 3.54
N VAL A 148 10.51 6.12 4.75
CA VAL A 148 11.92 6.44 5.01
C VAL A 148 12.87 5.56 4.19
N TYR A 149 12.67 4.25 4.17
CA TYR A 149 13.52 3.32 3.39
C TYR A 149 13.40 3.53 1.87
N LEU A 150 12.26 4.02 1.40
CA LEU A 150 12.06 4.42 0.00
C LEU A 150 12.64 5.81 -0.30
N GLY A 151 13.07 6.56 0.72
CA GLY A 151 13.52 7.94 0.62
C GLY A 151 12.41 8.87 0.16
N LEU A 152 11.21 8.69 0.73
CA LEU A 152 10.00 9.47 0.47
C LEU A 152 9.49 10.21 1.72
N ASP A 153 10.27 10.28 2.79
CA ASP A 153 9.92 10.86 4.08
C ASP A 153 9.57 12.37 4.00
N GLU A 154 10.13 13.11 3.03
CA GLU A 154 9.86 14.52 2.81
C GLU A 154 8.98 14.80 1.57
N TYR A 155 8.45 13.74 0.95
CA TYR A 155 7.71 13.88 -0.32
C TYR A 155 6.20 14.07 -0.13
N PHE A 156 5.65 13.70 1.03
CA PHE A 156 4.23 13.82 1.32
C PHE A 156 3.94 14.88 2.36
N ASP A 157 3.01 15.77 2.07
CA ASP A 157 2.55 16.81 3.01
C ASP A 157 1.70 16.19 4.13
N TYR A 158 0.93 15.13 3.81
CA TYR A 158 0.10 14.39 4.76
C TYR A 158 0.20 12.88 4.54
N VAL A 159 0.13 12.12 5.63
CA VAL A 159 0.01 10.67 5.63
C VAL A 159 -1.17 10.28 6.53
N VAL A 160 -2.02 9.39 6.05
CA VAL A 160 -3.08 8.75 6.81
C VAL A 160 -2.90 7.25 6.75
N THR A 161 -2.91 6.61 7.91
CA THR A 161 -2.85 5.15 8.03
C THR A 161 -4.18 4.60 8.53
N SER A 162 -4.46 3.32 8.26
CA SER A 162 -5.64 2.68 8.82
C SER A 162 -5.60 2.59 10.36
N GLU A 163 -4.41 2.65 10.97
CA GLU A 163 -4.30 2.75 12.43
C GLU A 163 -4.84 4.09 12.94
N GLU A 164 -4.51 5.22 12.27
CA GLU A 164 -5.01 6.56 12.61
C GLU A 164 -6.51 6.66 12.33
N ALA A 165 -6.95 6.14 11.18
CA ALA A 165 -8.35 6.21 10.75
C ALA A 165 -9.28 5.23 11.47
N GLY A 166 -8.71 4.19 12.12
CA GLY A 166 -9.44 3.13 12.81
C GLY A 166 -10.00 2.04 11.89
N ARG A 167 -9.90 2.18 10.58
CA ARG A 167 -10.40 1.25 9.55
C ARG A 167 -9.47 1.21 8.35
N ASP A 168 -9.42 0.03 7.70
CA ASP A 168 -8.75 -0.13 6.41
C ASP A 168 -9.62 0.41 5.27
N LYS A 169 -8.99 0.80 4.15
CA LYS A 169 -9.68 0.99 2.89
C LYS A 169 -10.42 -0.31 2.50
N PRO A 170 -11.58 -0.27 1.88
CA PRO A 170 -12.27 0.86 1.29
C PRO A 170 -13.30 1.53 2.22
N ASP A 171 -13.15 1.42 3.55
CA ASP A 171 -14.00 2.19 4.47
C ASP A 171 -13.84 3.69 4.20
N LYS A 172 -14.89 4.45 4.44
CA LYS A 172 -14.85 5.91 4.19
C LYS A 172 -13.90 6.65 5.14
N ALA A 173 -13.65 6.12 6.35
CA ALA A 173 -12.92 6.83 7.40
C ALA A 173 -11.51 7.29 6.97
N PRO A 174 -10.65 6.45 6.32
CA PRO A 174 -9.36 6.92 5.82
C PRO A 174 -9.48 8.01 4.76
N PHE A 175 -10.48 7.92 3.86
CA PHE A 175 -10.71 8.91 2.81
C PHE A 175 -11.23 10.24 3.38
N ASP A 176 -12.21 10.20 4.28
CA ASP A 176 -12.72 11.40 4.96
C ASP A 176 -11.57 12.11 5.73
N MET A 177 -10.72 11.34 6.40
CA MET A 177 -9.59 11.88 7.16
C MET A 177 -8.55 12.56 6.27
N ILE A 178 -8.16 11.95 5.16
CA ILE A 178 -7.18 12.56 4.26
C ILE A 178 -7.76 13.80 3.59
N LEU A 179 -9.00 13.77 3.15
CA LEU A 179 -9.69 14.93 2.56
C LEU A 179 -9.80 16.09 3.56
N SER A 180 -10.08 15.80 4.83
CA SER A 180 -10.08 16.80 5.90
C SER A 180 -8.71 17.44 6.12
N LYS A 181 -7.60 16.66 6.04
CA LYS A 181 -6.24 17.18 6.17
C LYS A 181 -5.85 18.05 4.98
N ILE A 182 -6.22 17.65 3.77
CA ILE A 182 -5.90 18.34 2.52
C ILE A 182 -6.71 19.64 2.38
N GLY A 183 -7.99 19.64 2.76
CA GLY A 183 -8.87 20.81 2.68
C GLY A 183 -9.21 21.24 1.25
N VAL A 184 -9.17 20.33 0.27
CA VAL A 184 -9.49 20.54 -1.15
C VAL A 184 -10.79 19.82 -1.49
N ASP A 185 -11.54 20.34 -2.47
CA ASP A 185 -12.75 19.67 -2.97
C ASP A 185 -12.38 18.29 -3.51
N PRO A 186 -13.06 17.21 -3.13
CA PRO A 186 -12.73 15.85 -3.59
C PRO A 186 -12.65 15.71 -5.12
N SER A 187 -13.45 16.48 -5.87
CA SER A 187 -13.42 16.48 -7.34
C SER A 187 -12.14 17.05 -7.96
N ASP A 188 -11.31 17.75 -7.17
CA ASP A 188 -9.98 18.26 -7.54
C ASP A 188 -8.84 17.37 -7.00
N VAL A 189 -9.14 16.21 -6.42
CA VAL A 189 -8.17 15.28 -5.83
C VAL A 189 -8.06 14.00 -6.66
N TRP A 190 -6.84 13.66 -7.08
CA TRP A 190 -6.57 12.35 -7.65
C TRP A 190 -6.24 11.35 -6.54
N MET A 191 -6.84 10.15 -6.60
CA MET A 191 -6.42 9.00 -5.82
C MET A 191 -5.70 8.01 -6.72
N ILE A 192 -4.41 7.84 -6.50
CA ILE A 192 -3.56 6.89 -7.24
C ILE A 192 -3.36 5.64 -6.38
N GLY A 193 -3.84 4.49 -6.87
CA GLY A 193 -3.71 3.20 -6.20
C GLY A 193 -3.80 2.05 -7.20
N ASP A 194 -3.45 0.83 -6.78
CA ASP A 194 -3.53 -0.36 -7.64
C ASP A 194 -4.79 -1.20 -7.40
N ASP A 195 -5.28 -1.23 -6.16
CA ASP A 195 -6.39 -2.11 -5.78
C ASP A 195 -7.74 -1.58 -6.30
N PRO A 196 -8.45 -2.38 -7.16
CA PRO A 196 -9.70 -1.93 -7.77
C PRO A 196 -10.80 -1.64 -6.76
N ILE A 197 -10.82 -2.30 -5.61
CA ILE A 197 -11.86 -2.14 -4.58
C ILE A 197 -11.41 -1.15 -3.51
N ASN A 198 -10.22 -1.38 -2.94
CA ASN A 198 -9.76 -0.60 -1.80
C ASN A 198 -9.43 0.84 -2.18
N ASP A 199 -8.76 1.04 -3.32
CA ASP A 199 -8.32 2.36 -3.75
C ASP A 199 -9.33 3.01 -4.70
N ILE A 200 -9.69 2.31 -5.78
CA ILE A 200 -10.43 2.91 -6.90
C ILE A 200 -11.91 3.11 -6.56
N GLU A 201 -12.60 2.06 -6.10
CA GLU A 201 -13.99 2.24 -5.66
C GLU A 201 -14.08 3.10 -4.39
N GLY A 202 -13.09 2.98 -3.49
CA GLY A 202 -13.00 3.85 -2.31
C GLY A 202 -12.92 5.33 -2.69
N ALA A 203 -12.07 5.67 -3.66
CA ALA A 203 -11.94 7.02 -4.21
C ALA A 203 -13.25 7.54 -4.80
N VAL A 204 -13.91 6.73 -5.62
CA VAL A 204 -15.22 7.12 -6.22
C VAL A 204 -16.26 7.42 -5.16
N ARG A 205 -16.36 6.56 -4.12
CA ARG A 205 -17.28 6.78 -3.00
C ARG A 205 -16.97 8.05 -2.21
N ALA A 206 -15.68 8.45 -2.18
CA ALA A 206 -15.23 9.68 -1.55
C ALA A 206 -15.35 10.92 -2.46
N GLY A 207 -15.80 10.77 -3.71
CA GLY A 207 -15.91 11.85 -4.70
C GLY A 207 -14.59 12.27 -5.34
N MET A 208 -13.51 11.50 -5.14
CA MET A 208 -12.20 11.73 -5.73
C MET A 208 -12.12 11.18 -7.17
N ILE A 209 -11.13 11.64 -7.93
CA ILE A 209 -10.83 11.14 -9.28
C ILE A 209 -9.93 9.91 -9.15
N PRO A 210 -10.39 8.70 -9.48
CA PRO A 210 -9.59 7.49 -9.37
C PRO A 210 -8.60 7.36 -10.54
N VAL A 211 -7.33 7.04 -10.21
CA VAL A 211 -6.25 6.79 -11.17
C VAL A 211 -5.58 5.48 -10.82
N GLN A 212 -5.87 4.42 -11.59
CA GLN A 212 -5.40 3.08 -11.27
C GLN A 212 -4.00 2.82 -11.82
N LYS A 213 -3.07 2.47 -10.91
CA LYS A 213 -1.75 1.95 -11.28
C LYS A 213 -1.87 0.49 -11.70
N LEU A 214 -1.54 0.21 -12.95
CA LEU A 214 -1.52 -1.15 -13.48
C LEU A 214 -0.12 -1.78 -13.35
N HIS A 215 -0.08 -3.04 -12.97
CA HIS A 215 1.11 -3.88 -12.95
C HIS A 215 0.72 -5.34 -13.24
N SER A 216 1.71 -6.24 -13.37
CA SER A 216 1.44 -7.66 -13.63
C SER A 216 0.53 -8.26 -12.54
N GLY A 217 -0.58 -8.84 -12.97
CA GLY A 217 -1.55 -9.52 -12.09
C GLY A 217 -2.64 -8.62 -11.49
N VAL A 218 -2.60 -7.29 -11.71
CA VAL A 218 -3.70 -6.42 -11.26
C VAL A 218 -4.87 -6.49 -12.22
N ILE A 219 -6.08 -6.47 -11.67
CA ILE A 219 -7.33 -6.43 -12.44
C ILE A 219 -7.72 -4.97 -12.63
N VAL A 220 -8.02 -4.59 -13.87
CA VAL A 220 -8.56 -3.26 -14.17
C VAL A 220 -9.94 -3.14 -13.52
N SER A 221 -10.14 -2.07 -12.75
CA SER A 221 -11.42 -1.79 -12.09
C SER A 221 -12.54 -1.57 -13.11
N GLU A 222 -13.76 -2.00 -12.76
CA GLU A 222 -14.96 -1.71 -13.56
C GLU A 222 -15.19 -0.20 -13.69
N VAL A 223 -14.86 0.58 -12.67
CA VAL A 223 -14.89 2.04 -12.70
C VAL A 223 -14.06 2.60 -13.86
N ILE A 224 -12.87 2.06 -14.07
CA ILE A 224 -11.97 2.46 -15.16
C ILE A 224 -12.57 2.03 -16.51
N ASN A 225 -13.09 0.80 -16.60
CA ASN A 225 -13.73 0.27 -17.80
C ASN A 225 -14.96 1.09 -18.23
N GLU A 226 -15.71 1.63 -17.25
CA GLU A 226 -16.86 2.53 -17.47
C GLU A 226 -16.44 3.99 -17.77
N LYS A 227 -15.13 4.27 -17.92
CA LYS A 227 -14.56 5.60 -18.17
C LYS A 227 -14.86 6.64 -17.06
N LYS A 228 -15.02 6.18 -15.84
CA LYS A 228 -15.19 7.03 -14.65
C LYS A 228 -13.89 7.33 -13.93
N GLY A 229 -12.75 6.92 -14.50
CA GLY A 229 -11.41 7.11 -13.99
C GLY A 229 -10.36 6.76 -15.04
N TYR A 230 -9.10 6.74 -14.63
CA TYR A 230 -7.95 6.58 -15.51
C TYR A 230 -7.07 5.45 -15.03
N SER A 231 -6.27 4.89 -15.96
CA SER A 231 -5.26 3.90 -15.61
C SER A 231 -3.94 4.20 -16.31
N PHE A 232 -2.85 3.76 -15.69
CA PHE A 232 -1.51 3.90 -16.25
C PHE A 232 -0.62 2.75 -15.79
N GLU A 233 0.42 2.45 -16.58
CA GLU A 233 1.41 1.42 -16.23
C GLU A 233 2.72 2.01 -15.69
N GLU A 234 3.17 3.14 -16.23
CA GLU A 234 4.45 3.77 -15.92
C GLU A 234 4.28 5.20 -15.43
N PHE A 235 4.94 5.58 -14.34
CA PHE A 235 4.88 6.95 -13.82
C PHE A 235 5.47 7.98 -14.78
N SER A 236 6.43 7.61 -15.62
CA SER A 236 6.94 8.49 -16.68
C SER A 236 5.83 8.89 -17.65
N LYS A 237 4.98 7.95 -18.08
CA LYS A 237 3.84 8.24 -18.96
C LYS A 237 2.78 9.09 -18.26
N LEU A 238 2.51 8.81 -16.97
CA LEU A 238 1.59 9.63 -16.19
C LEU A 238 2.12 11.06 -16.04
N LEU A 239 3.43 11.25 -15.86
CA LEU A 239 4.07 12.55 -15.82
C LEU A 239 3.92 13.31 -17.14
N ASP A 240 4.17 12.64 -18.28
CA ASP A 240 4.00 13.24 -19.60
C ASP A 240 2.55 13.73 -19.81
N ILE A 241 1.57 12.90 -19.42
CA ILE A 241 0.15 13.27 -19.51
C ILE A 241 -0.15 14.46 -18.58
N TYR A 242 0.28 14.40 -17.34
CA TYR A 242 0.09 15.47 -16.36
C TYR A 242 0.63 16.82 -16.85
N CYS A 243 1.79 16.82 -17.47
CA CYS A 243 2.40 18.05 -18.01
C CYS A 243 1.61 18.66 -19.18
N LEU A 244 0.79 17.88 -19.87
CA LEU A 244 -0.07 18.32 -20.97
C LEU A 244 -1.45 18.84 -20.51
N LEU A 245 -1.81 18.62 -19.26
CA LEU A 245 -3.10 19.09 -18.73
C LEU A 245 -3.12 20.62 -18.57
N PRO A 246 -4.30 21.24 -18.80
CA PRO A 246 -4.47 22.68 -18.65
C PRO A 246 -4.37 23.13 -17.19
#